data_cc7b1a6f021916f56f9a55748d84479a
#
_entry.id   cc7b1a6f021916f56f9a55748d84479a
#
_cell.length_a   1.000
_cell.length_b   1.000
_cell.length_c   1.000
_cell.angle_alpha   90.00
_cell.angle_beta   90.00
_cell.angle_gamma   90.00
#
_symmetry.space_group_name_H-M   'P 1'
#
loop_
_entity.id
_entity.type
_entity.pdbx_description
1 polymer ?
#
loop_
_entity_poly.entity_id
_entity_poly.type
_entity_poly.pdbx_seq_one_letter_code
_entity_poly.pdbx_strand_id
1 'polypeptide(L)'
;MVGKSTRRSVIISDKEEKKQEKVRKESKEESNKKEEKQQQTAANNHMNGMTTAPTSIPQIKTEDVSNETIPVDAPPPTSLKKHALAGGPALARRDRRQSSSLFLVSTNRELVKLPNIKDAEPAAQEELFIQKLRQCSVVFDFAVDPLSDLKYKEIKRTTLNELTDYILSCQNVITEAIYPEVISMLSSNLFRVLSPPSNPTGAEFDPDEDEPTLEAAWPHLQLVYEFFLRFLESGDFQPSIAKRYIDQKFVLKLIELSDSEDPRERDFLKTTLHRIYGKFLGLRAYMRKHINNIFYTFIYETERHNGIAELLEILGSIINGFALPLKEEHKTFLLRVLIPLHKVKSLSVYHPQLAYCVVQFLEKDPTLTEPVILSLLKFWPKVHSPKEVMFLNEFEEILDVIEPTEFQKVMVPLFQQLARCVSSPHFQVAERALYYWNNEYIMSLISDNAVVILPIMFPALYRNSKNHWNK
;
A
#
# COMPACT_ATOMS: atom_id res chain seq x y z
N MET A 1 -10.74 11.35 -55.09
CA MET A 1 -11.76 11.31 -54.00
C MET A 1 -11.06 11.07 -52.64
N VAL A 2 -10.38 12.08 -52.16
CA VAL A 2 -9.73 12.05 -50.84
C VAL A 2 -10.07 13.42 -50.22
N GLY A 3 -11.03 13.49 -49.29
CA GLY A 3 -11.36 14.81 -48.69
C GLY A 3 -12.58 14.83 -47.78
N LYS A 4 -13.16 13.70 -47.38
CA LYS A 4 -14.36 13.69 -46.49
C LYS A 4 -14.22 12.89 -45.19
N SER A 5 -13.10 12.21 -44.97
CA SER A 5 -12.90 11.40 -43.75
C SER A 5 -12.31 12.16 -42.57
N THR A 6 -11.49 13.17 -42.80
CA THR A 6 -10.74 13.89 -41.77
C THR A 6 -11.54 14.93 -41.00
N ARG A 7 -12.68 15.39 -41.54
CA ARG A 7 -13.56 16.37 -40.82
C ARG A 7 -14.55 15.75 -39.84
N ARG A 8 -14.84 14.45 -39.92
CA ARG A 8 -15.72 13.76 -38.96
C ARG A 8 -15.06 13.36 -37.66
N SER A 9 -13.76 13.03 -37.68
CA SER A 9 -13.01 12.65 -36.49
C SER A 9 -12.72 13.83 -35.55
N VAL A 10 -12.48 15.02 -36.09
CA VAL A 10 -12.23 16.22 -35.29
C VAL A 10 -13.49 16.72 -34.58
N ILE A 11 -14.66 16.60 -35.20
CA ILE A 11 -15.95 17.04 -34.60
C ILE A 11 -16.45 16.11 -33.48
N ILE A 12 -16.03 14.85 -33.50
CA ILE A 12 -16.35 13.88 -32.43
C ILE A 12 -15.47 14.12 -31.22
N SER A 13 -14.17 14.41 -31.40
CA SER A 13 -13.24 14.75 -30.33
C SER A 13 -13.68 16.01 -29.53
N ASP A 14 -14.08 17.07 -30.22
CA ASP A 14 -14.54 18.31 -29.55
C ASP A 14 -15.85 18.16 -28.79
N LYS A 15 -16.70 17.21 -29.15
CA LYS A 15 -17.95 16.94 -28.40
C LYS A 15 -17.72 16.09 -27.16
N GLU A 16 -16.76 15.20 -27.18
CA GLU A 16 -16.39 14.38 -26.03
C GLU A 16 -15.63 15.17 -24.99
N GLU A 17 -14.71 16.07 -25.39
CA GLU A 17 -14.02 16.97 -24.47
C GLU A 17 -15.00 17.91 -23.74
N LYS A 18 -15.95 18.50 -24.47
CA LYS A 18 -16.98 19.37 -23.86
C LYS A 18 -17.92 18.62 -22.92
N LYS A 19 -18.16 17.33 -23.16
CA LYS A 19 -18.97 16.49 -22.27
C LYS A 19 -18.21 16.13 -20.99
N GLN A 20 -16.92 15.84 -21.08
CA GLN A 20 -16.06 15.58 -19.93
C GLN A 20 -15.81 16.83 -19.07
N GLU A 21 -15.69 18.00 -19.70
CA GLU A 21 -15.55 19.27 -18.96
C GLU A 21 -16.83 19.65 -18.19
N LYS A 22 -18.01 19.34 -18.74
CA LYS A 22 -19.29 19.55 -18.06
C LYS A 22 -19.48 18.66 -16.85
N VAL A 23 -19.15 17.36 -16.97
CA VAL A 23 -19.19 16.39 -15.85
C VAL A 23 -18.20 16.79 -14.74
N ARG A 24 -17.05 17.33 -15.11
CA ARG A 24 -16.04 17.79 -14.15
C ARG A 24 -16.43 19.06 -13.41
N LYS A 25 -17.27 19.92 -14.01
CA LYS A 25 -17.83 21.11 -13.34
C LYS A 25 -18.97 20.74 -12.39
N GLU A 26 -19.84 19.84 -12.80
CA GLU A 26 -20.94 19.33 -11.96
C GLU A 26 -20.44 18.60 -10.70
N SER A 27 -19.38 17.79 -10.82
CA SER A 27 -18.77 17.11 -9.67
C SER A 27 -18.05 18.04 -8.68
N LYS A 28 -17.51 19.18 -9.16
CA LYS A 28 -16.92 20.22 -8.28
C LYS A 28 -17.98 21.03 -7.53
N GLU A 29 -19.12 21.30 -8.15
CA GLU A 29 -20.24 22.00 -7.49
C GLU A 29 -20.91 21.13 -6.42
N GLU A 30 -20.99 19.81 -6.62
CA GLU A 30 -21.48 18.89 -5.60
C GLU A 30 -20.55 18.73 -4.41
N SER A 31 -19.23 18.75 -4.64
CA SER A 31 -18.23 18.72 -3.56
C SER A 31 -18.28 19.96 -2.69
N ASN A 32 -18.37 21.15 -3.30
CA ASN A 32 -18.47 22.42 -2.56
C ASN A 32 -19.77 22.51 -1.74
N LYS A 33 -20.89 22.01 -2.26
CA LYS A 33 -22.16 21.96 -1.50
C LYS A 33 -22.13 21.00 -0.31
N LYS A 34 -21.29 19.95 -0.35
CA LYS A 34 -21.10 19.05 0.79
C LYS A 34 -20.21 19.66 1.87
N GLU A 35 -19.20 20.42 1.49
CA GLU A 35 -18.33 21.14 2.46
C GLU A 35 -19.07 22.30 3.16
N GLU A 36 -19.90 23.07 2.45
CA GLU A 36 -20.74 24.12 3.07
C GLU A 36 -21.76 23.54 4.06
N LYS A 37 -22.35 22.36 3.77
CA LYS A 37 -23.25 21.70 4.72
C LYS A 37 -22.55 21.15 5.95
N GLN A 38 -21.28 20.72 5.86
CA GLN A 38 -20.50 20.26 7.01
C GLN A 38 -20.05 21.45 7.90
N GLN A 39 -19.75 22.60 7.32
CA GLN A 39 -19.40 23.80 8.09
C GLN A 39 -20.61 24.42 8.82
N GLN A 40 -21.81 24.35 8.25
CA GLN A 40 -23.03 24.81 8.94
C GLN A 40 -23.46 23.89 10.08
N THR A 41 -23.15 22.59 10.03
CA THR A 41 -23.44 21.66 11.14
C THR A 41 -22.45 21.82 12.30
N ALA A 42 -21.22 22.25 12.02
CA ALA A 42 -20.22 22.51 13.07
C ALA A 42 -20.45 23.84 13.81
N ALA A 43 -21.03 24.83 13.15
CA ALA A 43 -21.32 26.14 13.76
C ALA A 43 -22.53 26.12 14.73
N ASN A 44 -23.47 25.20 14.55
CA ASN A 44 -24.66 25.11 15.40
C ASN A 44 -24.46 24.32 16.71
N ASN A 45 -23.31 23.67 16.91
CA ASN A 45 -23.01 22.93 18.15
C ASN A 45 -22.19 23.72 19.18
N HIS A 46 -21.96 25.03 18.96
CA HIS A 46 -21.11 25.83 19.85
C HIS A 46 -21.85 26.90 20.66
N MET A 47 -23.19 26.89 20.68
CA MET A 47 -23.96 27.77 21.55
C MET A 47 -25.01 26.99 22.33
N ASN A 48 -24.62 26.31 23.41
CA ASN A 48 -25.44 26.11 24.61
C ASN A 48 -24.61 25.35 25.65
N GLY A 49 -24.25 26.04 26.68
CA GLY A 49 -23.62 25.37 27.87
C GLY A 49 -22.87 26.29 28.78
N MET A 50 -23.56 27.19 29.44
CA MET A 50 -23.05 27.85 30.67
C MET A 50 -23.94 27.56 31.86
N THR A 51 -23.26 27.25 32.98
CA THR A 51 -23.70 27.17 34.40
C THR A 51 -24.25 25.81 34.84
N THR A 52 -23.62 25.11 35.76
CA THR A 52 -23.45 25.25 37.20
C THR A 52 -22.74 24.01 37.78
N ALA A 53 -21.98 24.18 38.85
CA ALA A 53 -21.22 23.18 39.62
C ALA A 53 -22.11 22.36 40.60
N PRO A 54 -21.56 21.55 41.52
CA PRO A 54 -21.39 20.10 41.34
C PRO A 54 -22.38 19.31 42.22
N THR A 55 -22.82 18.13 41.78
CA THR A 55 -23.58 17.23 42.65
C THR A 55 -23.07 15.80 42.52
N SER A 56 -22.57 15.35 43.64
CA SER A 56 -22.44 13.99 44.21
C SER A 56 -22.80 12.78 43.35
N ILE A 57 -21.86 11.86 43.32
CA ILE A 57 -21.96 10.47 42.84
C ILE A 57 -23.10 9.75 43.60
N PRO A 58 -24.08 9.11 42.95
CA PRO A 58 -25.02 8.25 43.62
C PRO A 58 -24.34 6.94 44.03
N GLN A 59 -24.29 6.68 45.34
CA GLN A 59 -24.01 5.35 45.85
C GLN A 59 -25.18 4.42 45.47
N ILE A 60 -24.86 3.34 44.76
CA ILE A 60 -25.81 2.24 44.57
C ILE A 60 -25.95 1.52 45.90
N LYS A 61 -27.12 1.62 46.49
CA LYS A 61 -27.53 0.79 47.60
C LYS A 61 -27.70 -0.63 47.11
N THR A 62 -26.91 -1.54 47.65
CA THR A 62 -27.16 -2.98 47.56
C THR A 62 -28.41 -3.30 48.34
N GLU A 63 -29.49 -3.64 47.67
CA GLU A 63 -30.64 -4.26 48.29
C GLU A 63 -30.32 -5.71 48.60
N ASP A 64 -30.62 -6.12 49.80
CA ASP A 64 -30.49 -7.48 50.33
C ASP A 64 -31.30 -8.46 49.47
N VAL A 65 -30.61 -9.33 48.74
CA VAL A 65 -31.23 -10.50 48.13
C VAL A 65 -31.42 -11.56 49.19
N SER A 66 -32.69 -11.86 49.46
CA SER A 66 -33.24 -12.86 50.31
C SER A 66 -32.49 -14.22 50.25
N ASN A 67 -32.25 -14.78 51.46
CA ASN A 67 -31.81 -16.14 51.74
C ASN A 67 -32.57 -17.19 50.90
N GLU A 68 -32.02 -17.61 49.77
CA GLU A 68 -32.34 -18.92 49.22
C GLU A 68 -31.50 -19.97 49.95
N THR A 69 -32.18 -20.81 50.75
CA THR A 69 -31.61 -21.93 51.47
C THR A 69 -30.96 -22.90 50.47
N ILE A 70 -29.63 -23.03 50.54
CA ILE A 70 -28.84 -24.02 49.80
C ILE A 70 -29.37 -25.42 50.14
N PRO A 71 -29.71 -26.30 49.16
CA PRO A 71 -30.15 -27.66 49.43
C PRO A 71 -29.10 -28.41 50.25
N VAL A 72 -29.58 -29.20 51.24
CA VAL A 72 -28.72 -29.97 52.18
C VAL A 72 -27.77 -30.96 51.48
N ASP A 73 -28.02 -31.35 50.21
CA ASP A 73 -27.21 -32.26 49.40
C ASP A 73 -26.25 -31.56 48.45
N ALA A 74 -26.07 -30.24 48.56
CA ALA A 74 -25.06 -29.56 47.73
C ALA A 74 -23.65 -29.92 48.18
N PRO A 75 -22.75 -30.38 47.24
CA PRO A 75 -21.38 -30.66 47.61
C PRO A 75 -20.71 -29.40 48.19
N PRO A 76 -19.82 -29.58 49.21
CA PRO A 76 -19.20 -28.42 49.86
C PRO A 76 -18.46 -27.58 48.81
N PRO A 77 -18.52 -26.24 48.90
CA PRO A 77 -17.88 -25.37 47.96
C PRO A 77 -16.39 -25.74 47.91
N THR A 78 -15.92 -26.15 46.73
CA THR A 78 -14.52 -26.42 46.47
C THR A 78 -13.77 -25.16 46.85
N SER A 79 -13.02 -25.17 47.93
CA SER A 79 -12.11 -24.09 48.28
C SER A 79 -11.06 -24.06 47.14
N LEU A 80 -11.35 -23.32 46.10
CA LEU A 80 -10.33 -22.84 45.16
C LEU A 80 -9.34 -22.07 46.03
N LYS A 81 -8.26 -22.78 46.48
CA LYS A 81 -7.08 -22.09 46.94
C LYS A 81 -6.84 -21.06 45.84
N LYS A 82 -6.97 -19.79 46.18
CA LYS A 82 -6.42 -18.70 45.42
C LYS A 82 -4.91 -18.97 45.36
N HIS A 83 -4.49 -19.88 44.47
CA HIS A 83 -3.21 -19.71 43.86
C HIS A 83 -3.32 -18.34 43.24
N ALA A 84 -2.69 -17.37 43.88
CA ALA A 84 -2.35 -16.14 43.21
C ALA A 84 -1.73 -16.61 41.93
N LEU A 85 -2.48 -16.56 40.83
CA LEU A 85 -1.95 -16.48 39.48
C LEU A 85 -1.17 -15.17 39.42
N ALA A 86 -0.02 -15.21 40.12
CA ALA A 86 1.08 -14.33 39.79
C ALA A 86 1.45 -14.74 38.37
N GLY A 87 0.92 -14.02 37.38
CA GLY A 87 1.22 -14.29 35.98
C GLY A 87 -0.02 -14.61 35.15
N GLY A 88 -1.14 -13.88 35.34
CA GLY A 88 -1.86 -13.48 34.12
C GLY A 88 -0.84 -12.76 33.24
N PRO A 89 -0.85 -12.94 31.87
CA PRO A 89 -0.04 -12.08 31.07
C PRO A 89 -0.38 -10.67 31.54
N ALA A 90 0.59 -10.01 32.23
CA ALA A 90 0.48 -8.60 32.46
C ALA A 90 0.12 -8.09 31.07
N LEU A 91 -1.04 -7.45 30.94
CA LEU A 91 -1.28 -6.56 29.82
C LEU A 91 -0.11 -5.60 29.93
N ALA A 92 1.00 -6.01 29.31
CA ALA A 92 2.13 -5.16 29.11
C ALA A 92 1.50 -3.97 28.43
N ARG A 93 1.38 -2.84 29.15
CA ARG A 93 1.23 -1.55 28.51
C ARG A 93 2.18 -1.69 27.36
N ARG A 94 1.63 -1.78 26.13
CA ARG A 94 2.41 -1.63 24.93
C ARG A 94 3.01 -0.23 25.08
N ASP A 95 4.19 -0.15 25.70
CA ASP A 95 5.03 1.02 25.55
C ASP A 95 5.10 1.20 24.05
N ARG A 96 4.67 2.37 23.57
CA ARG A 96 4.85 2.76 22.18
C ARG A 96 6.31 2.42 21.86
N ARG A 97 6.53 1.28 21.21
CA ARG A 97 7.85 0.91 20.73
C ARG A 97 8.16 1.93 19.66
N GLN A 98 8.89 2.97 20.03
CA GLN A 98 9.53 3.83 19.07
C GLN A 98 10.41 2.95 18.23
N SER A 99 10.32 3.10 16.90
CA SER A 99 11.19 2.43 15.97
C SER A 99 12.65 2.59 16.43
N SER A 100 13.30 1.50 16.77
CA SER A 100 14.70 1.46 17.17
C SER A 100 15.62 1.18 15.98
N SER A 101 15.35 1.82 14.84
CA SER A 101 16.28 1.81 13.70
C SER A 101 17.66 2.23 14.16
N LEU A 102 18.66 1.41 13.86
CA LEU A 102 20.04 1.70 14.24
C LEU A 102 20.68 2.58 13.17
N PHE A 103 20.65 3.89 13.43
CA PHE A 103 21.44 4.84 12.68
C PHE A 103 22.88 4.89 13.26
N LEU A 104 23.86 5.09 12.38
CA LEU A 104 25.21 5.48 12.79
C LEU A 104 25.19 6.97 13.14
N VAL A 105 24.85 7.26 14.38
CA VAL A 105 24.80 8.64 14.89
C VAL A 105 26.19 9.27 14.84
N SER A 106 26.26 10.48 14.27
CA SER A 106 27.52 11.21 14.16
C SER A 106 28.05 11.63 15.53
N THR A 107 29.34 11.47 15.75
CA THR A 107 30.02 11.87 17.02
C THR A 107 30.09 13.39 17.17
N ASN A 108 30.37 14.12 16.09
CA ASN A 108 30.30 15.58 16.06
C ASN A 108 28.98 15.99 15.37
N ARG A 109 28.10 16.62 16.14
CA ARG A 109 26.75 17.01 15.70
C ARG A 109 26.56 18.53 15.66
N GLU A 110 27.65 19.28 15.94
CA GLU A 110 27.56 20.73 15.87
C GLU A 110 27.56 21.21 14.43
N LEU A 111 26.47 21.89 14.06
CA LEU A 111 26.33 22.48 12.74
C LEU A 111 26.38 24.00 12.82
N VAL A 112 27.05 24.61 11.84
CA VAL A 112 27.11 26.07 11.70
C VAL A 112 26.10 26.49 10.64
N LYS A 113 25.32 27.54 10.94
CA LYS A 113 24.40 28.11 9.95
C LYS A 113 25.20 28.78 8.84
N LEU A 114 25.19 28.20 7.65
CA LEU A 114 25.82 28.75 6.45
C LEU A 114 24.91 29.81 5.78
N PRO A 115 25.48 30.75 4.98
CA PRO A 115 24.70 31.73 4.23
C PRO A 115 23.77 31.03 3.22
N ASN A 116 22.76 31.76 2.74
CA ASN A 116 21.85 31.24 1.72
C ASN A 116 22.57 31.13 0.38
N ILE A 117 22.31 30.04 -0.38
CA ILE A 117 22.96 29.78 -1.67
C ILE A 117 22.67 30.89 -2.69
N LYS A 118 21.41 31.39 -2.68
CA LYS A 118 21.00 32.46 -3.61
C LYS A 118 21.68 33.80 -3.34
N ASP A 119 22.16 34.02 -2.11
CA ASP A 119 22.83 35.28 -1.72
C ASP A 119 24.35 35.19 -1.99
N ALA A 120 24.88 34.01 -2.32
CA ALA A 120 26.29 33.82 -2.63
C ALA A 120 26.63 34.20 -4.09
N GLU A 121 27.86 34.60 -4.32
CA GLU A 121 28.36 34.84 -5.68
C GLU A 121 28.26 33.57 -6.53
N PRO A 122 27.92 33.66 -7.84
CA PRO A 122 27.75 32.49 -8.70
C PRO A 122 28.92 31.51 -8.70
N ALA A 123 30.15 32.03 -8.58
CA ALA A 123 31.37 31.21 -8.52
C ALA A 123 31.50 30.40 -7.22
N ALA A 124 30.85 30.83 -6.13
CA ALA A 124 30.90 30.20 -4.82
C ALA A 124 29.68 29.30 -4.53
N GLN A 125 28.64 29.36 -5.36
CA GLN A 125 27.38 28.66 -5.14
C GLN A 125 27.55 27.13 -5.13
N GLU A 126 28.36 26.58 -6.05
CA GLU A 126 28.63 25.15 -6.14
C GLU A 126 29.32 24.63 -4.89
N GLU A 127 30.40 25.34 -4.46
CA GLU A 127 31.16 24.95 -3.25
C GLU A 127 30.25 25.05 -1.99
N LEU A 128 29.44 26.10 -1.90
CA LEU A 128 28.50 26.27 -0.79
C LEU A 128 27.42 25.16 -0.80
N PHE A 129 26.93 24.74 -1.98
CA PHE A 129 26.00 23.64 -2.12
C PHE A 129 26.63 22.33 -1.61
N ILE A 130 27.86 22.05 -1.99
CA ILE A 130 28.62 20.88 -1.51
C ILE A 130 28.83 20.92 0.01
N GLN A 131 29.19 22.07 0.58
CA GLN A 131 29.33 22.22 2.02
C GLN A 131 28.04 21.97 2.77
N LYS A 132 26.91 22.44 2.25
CA LYS A 132 25.59 22.19 2.81
C LYS A 132 25.19 20.71 2.73
N LEU A 133 25.48 20.02 1.62
CA LEU A 133 25.29 18.57 1.52
C LEU A 133 26.08 17.80 2.57
N ARG A 134 27.35 18.16 2.77
CA ARG A 134 28.22 17.56 3.81
C ARG A 134 27.66 17.79 5.21
N GLN A 135 27.13 18.97 5.51
CA GLN A 135 26.43 19.23 6.77
C GLN A 135 25.17 18.37 6.92
N CYS A 136 24.39 18.19 5.86
CA CYS A 136 23.22 17.35 5.87
C CYS A 136 23.53 15.85 6.00
N SER A 137 24.79 15.43 5.83
CA SER A 137 25.23 14.04 6.09
C SER A 137 25.31 13.70 7.58
N VAL A 138 25.29 14.69 8.47
CA VAL A 138 25.25 14.49 9.92
C VAL A 138 23.92 13.87 10.35
N VAL A 139 23.99 12.76 11.07
CA VAL A 139 22.82 12.01 11.54
C VAL A 139 22.59 12.27 13.03
N PHE A 140 21.35 12.62 13.39
CA PHE A 140 20.90 12.92 14.74
C PHE A 140 20.13 11.75 15.35
N ASP A 141 20.17 11.65 16.67
CA ASP A 141 19.34 10.74 17.43
C ASP A 141 17.95 11.35 17.68
N PHE A 142 16.91 10.61 17.35
CA PHE A 142 15.52 10.95 17.62
C PHE A 142 14.84 9.91 18.52
N ALA A 143 15.49 8.75 18.73
CA ALA A 143 14.87 7.65 19.47
C ALA A 143 15.08 7.79 20.98
N VAL A 144 16.29 8.16 21.42
CA VAL A 144 16.63 8.26 22.84
C VAL A 144 16.13 9.60 23.41
N ASP A 145 16.46 10.71 22.74
CA ASP A 145 16.01 12.05 23.12
C ASP A 145 15.62 12.89 21.91
N PRO A 146 14.33 12.97 21.59
CA PRO A 146 13.83 13.79 20.49
C PRO A 146 14.16 15.28 20.62
N LEU A 147 14.32 15.79 21.85
CA LEU A 147 14.56 17.20 22.13
C LEU A 147 16.05 17.56 22.18
N SER A 148 16.94 16.57 22.15
CA SER A 148 18.39 16.83 22.08
C SER A 148 18.75 17.53 20.77
N ASP A 149 19.79 18.38 20.83
CA ASP A 149 20.37 19.01 19.64
C ASP A 149 19.39 19.81 18.75
N LEU A 150 18.27 20.30 19.30
CA LEU A 150 17.19 20.96 18.54
C LEU A 150 17.70 22.05 17.60
N LYS A 151 18.66 22.88 18.06
CA LYS A 151 19.28 23.92 17.24
C LYS A 151 19.89 23.36 15.97
N TYR A 152 20.62 22.26 16.09
CA TYR A 152 21.33 21.63 14.95
C TYR A 152 20.38 20.82 14.08
N LYS A 153 19.41 20.16 14.68
CA LYS A 153 18.31 19.49 13.95
C LYS A 153 17.55 20.50 13.07
N GLU A 154 17.26 21.69 13.59
CA GLU A 154 16.58 22.76 12.83
C GLU A 154 17.48 23.35 11.73
N ILE A 155 18.81 23.51 11.96
CA ILE A 155 19.74 23.92 10.91
C ILE A 155 19.73 22.92 9.76
N LYS A 156 19.79 21.61 10.06
CA LYS A 156 19.72 20.57 9.03
C LYS A 156 18.39 20.60 8.26
N ARG A 157 17.28 20.72 8.99
CA ARG A 157 15.92 20.82 8.39
C ARG A 157 15.82 21.98 7.41
N THR A 158 16.23 23.18 7.83
CA THR A 158 16.19 24.38 6.99
C THR A 158 17.13 24.28 5.80
N THR A 159 18.32 23.67 5.99
CA THR A 159 19.28 23.46 4.90
C THR A 159 18.77 22.46 3.86
N LEU A 160 18.13 21.36 4.25
CA LEU A 160 17.52 20.40 3.31
C LEU A 160 16.41 21.05 2.47
N ASN A 161 15.54 21.85 3.10
CA ASN A 161 14.52 22.60 2.38
C ASN A 161 15.15 23.59 1.36
N GLU A 162 16.18 24.34 1.79
CA GLU A 162 16.87 25.27 0.91
C GLU A 162 17.53 24.55 -0.29
N LEU A 163 18.18 23.41 -0.07
CA LEU A 163 18.78 22.61 -1.14
C LEU A 163 17.71 22.13 -2.15
N THR A 164 16.55 21.70 -1.64
CA THR A 164 15.42 21.24 -2.46
C THR A 164 14.85 22.40 -3.29
N ASP A 165 14.61 23.55 -2.66
CA ASP A 165 14.09 24.76 -3.32
C ASP A 165 15.09 25.30 -4.37
N TYR A 166 16.38 25.16 -4.13
CA TYR A 166 17.40 25.58 -5.06
C TYR A 166 17.42 24.72 -6.32
N ILE A 167 17.34 23.39 -6.21
CA ILE A 167 17.24 22.48 -7.36
C ILE A 167 15.94 22.73 -8.15
N LEU A 168 14.84 23.08 -7.48
CA LEU A 168 13.55 23.33 -8.14
C LEU A 168 13.51 24.66 -8.87
N SER A 169 14.17 25.70 -8.34
CA SER A 169 14.05 27.08 -8.82
C SER A 169 15.16 27.51 -9.78
N CYS A 170 16.30 26.82 -9.80
CA CYS A 170 17.46 27.16 -10.61
C CYS A 170 17.78 26.07 -11.63
N GLN A 171 18.37 26.48 -12.76
CA GLN A 171 18.86 25.56 -13.79
C GLN A 171 20.38 25.44 -13.75
N ASN A 172 20.92 24.37 -14.31
CA ASN A 172 22.33 24.04 -14.34
C ASN A 172 22.98 23.93 -12.94
N VAL A 173 22.20 23.53 -11.94
CA VAL A 173 22.65 23.34 -10.55
C VAL A 173 23.43 22.05 -10.38
N ILE A 174 23.00 20.95 -11.06
CA ILE A 174 23.55 19.62 -10.85
C ILE A 174 24.77 19.40 -11.75
N THR A 175 25.95 19.80 -11.23
CA THR A 175 27.26 19.56 -11.87
C THR A 175 27.78 18.15 -11.55
N GLU A 176 28.82 17.69 -12.28
CA GLU A 176 29.44 16.37 -12.04
C GLU A 176 30.00 16.23 -10.61
N ALA A 177 30.50 17.32 -10.01
CA ALA A 177 31.06 17.35 -8.67
C ALA A 177 30.02 17.13 -7.56
N ILE A 178 28.75 17.42 -7.83
CA ILE A 178 27.66 17.32 -6.87
C ILE A 178 27.20 15.87 -6.67
N TYR A 179 27.26 15.01 -7.70
CA TYR A 179 26.76 13.63 -7.63
C TYR A 179 27.35 12.81 -6.47
N PRO A 180 28.67 12.73 -6.27
CA PRO A 180 29.23 11.95 -5.16
C PRO A 180 28.79 12.46 -3.78
N GLU A 181 28.68 13.77 -3.62
CA GLU A 181 28.27 14.37 -2.34
C GLU A 181 26.78 14.13 -2.04
N VAL A 182 25.91 14.21 -3.06
CA VAL A 182 24.51 13.85 -2.93
C VAL A 182 24.36 12.38 -2.54
N ILE A 183 25.01 11.46 -3.23
CA ILE A 183 24.91 10.02 -2.93
C ILE A 183 25.51 9.69 -1.56
N SER A 184 26.56 10.37 -1.14
CA SER A 184 27.11 10.25 0.20
C SER A 184 26.11 10.71 1.27
N MET A 185 25.49 11.87 1.07
CA MET A 185 24.48 12.42 1.97
C MET A 185 23.26 11.49 2.07
N LEU A 186 22.75 11.00 0.93
CA LEU A 186 21.64 10.05 0.88
C LEU A 186 22.00 8.75 1.60
N SER A 187 23.19 8.18 1.33
CA SER A 187 23.63 6.94 1.95
C SER A 187 23.74 7.04 3.46
N SER A 188 24.25 8.16 3.96
CA SER A 188 24.42 8.39 5.41
C SER A 188 23.08 8.52 6.14
N ASN A 189 22.07 9.10 5.48
CA ASN A 189 20.77 9.34 6.10
C ASN A 189 19.81 8.15 5.94
N LEU A 190 19.82 7.48 4.79
CA LEU A 190 18.82 6.45 4.46
C LEU A 190 19.27 5.05 4.90
N PHE A 191 20.53 4.69 4.66
CA PHE A 191 20.98 3.32 4.87
C PHE A 191 21.26 3.03 6.34
N ARG A 192 20.36 2.30 6.93
CA ARG A 192 20.37 1.90 8.33
C ARG A 192 19.91 0.45 8.49
N VAL A 193 20.14 -0.12 9.64
CA VAL A 193 19.56 -1.39 10.02
C VAL A 193 18.14 -1.14 10.52
N LEU A 194 17.16 -1.74 9.86
CA LEU A 194 15.76 -1.66 10.29
C LEU A 194 15.59 -2.32 11.65
N SER A 195 14.66 -1.81 12.45
CA SER A 195 14.29 -2.42 13.72
C SER A 195 13.72 -3.84 13.50
N PRO A 196 13.93 -4.75 14.47
CA PRO A 196 13.23 -6.02 14.44
C PRO A 196 11.72 -5.80 14.37
N PRO A 197 10.97 -6.70 13.70
CA PRO A 197 9.54 -6.54 13.52
C PRO A 197 8.83 -6.40 14.87
N SER A 198 7.89 -5.45 14.93
CA SER A 198 7.06 -5.22 16.11
C SER A 198 6.13 -6.41 16.42
N ASN A 199 5.76 -7.16 15.39
CA ASN A 199 4.95 -8.37 15.49
C ASN A 199 5.70 -9.61 14.97
N PRO A 200 6.64 -10.20 15.77
CA PRO A 200 7.44 -11.34 15.33
C PRO A 200 6.65 -12.64 15.23
N THR A 201 5.49 -12.74 15.86
CA THR A 201 4.65 -13.95 15.89
C THR A 201 3.73 -14.07 14.68
N GLY A 202 3.67 -13.04 13.82
CA GLY A 202 2.79 -13.02 12.65
C GLY A 202 1.30 -13.09 13.03
N ALA A 203 0.92 -12.58 14.22
CA ALA A 203 -0.48 -12.37 14.54
C ALA A 203 -1.10 -11.49 13.44
N GLU A 204 -2.32 -11.81 13.06
CA GLU A 204 -3.00 -11.10 11.98
C GLU A 204 -2.99 -9.60 12.28
N PHE A 205 -2.38 -8.82 11.37
CA PHE A 205 -2.37 -7.36 11.47
C PHE A 205 -3.75 -6.86 11.07
N ASP A 206 -4.43 -6.20 11.99
CA ASP A 206 -5.68 -5.52 11.71
C ASP A 206 -5.39 -4.04 11.44
N PRO A 207 -5.58 -3.56 10.18
CA PRO A 207 -5.36 -2.16 9.84
C PRO A 207 -6.22 -1.18 10.64
N ASP A 208 -7.37 -1.63 11.16
CA ASP A 208 -8.31 -0.79 11.91
C ASP A 208 -7.96 -0.71 13.40
N GLU A 209 -7.30 -1.73 13.97
CA GLU A 209 -6.95 -1.81 15.39
C GLU A 209 -5.46 -1.56 15.67
N ASP A 210 -4.57 -1.88 14.72
CA ASP A 210 -3.12 -1.80 14.89
C ASP A 210 -2.55 -0.49 14.33
N GLU A 211 -2.04 0.38 15.18
CA GLU A 211 -1.32 1.58 14.74
C GLU A 211 0.04 1.17 14.10
N PRO A 212 0.38 1.72 12.91
CA PRO A 212 1.67 1.45 12.29
C PRO A 212 2.81 2.03 13.14
N THR A 213 3.92 1.31 13.19
CA THR A 213 5.14 1.79 13.85
C THR A 213 5.79 2.88 13.00
N LEU A 214 5.86 4.09 13.53
CA LEU A 214 6.41 5.24 12.83
C LEU A 214 7.89 5.44 13.15
N GLU A 215 8.68 5.81 12.14
CA GLU A 215 10.11 6.11 12.29
C GLU A 215 10.32 7.45 13.03
N ALA A 216 11.07 7.42 14.12
CA ALA A 216 11.34 8.61 14.95
C ALA A 216 12.11 9.70 14.18
N ALA A 217 13.03 9.29 13.28
CA ALA A 217 13.84 10.20 12.46
C ALA A 217 13.07 10.79 11.26
N TRP A 218 11.79 10.50 11.12
CA TRP A 218 10.96 10.94 9.99
C TRP A 218 11.05 12.42 9.67
N PRO A 219 11.12 13.37 10.64
CA PRO A 219 11.23 14.80 10.34
C PRO A 219 12.42 15.19 9.45
N HIS A 220 13.52 14.41 9.50
CA HIS A 220 14.64 14.58 8.59
C HIS A 220 14.56 13.65 7.39
N LEU A 221 14.15 12.40 7.57
CA LEU A 221 14.07 11.42 6.49
C LEU A 221 13.12 11.87 5.38
N GLN A 222 11.97 12.43 5.72
CA GLN A 222 11.02 12.97 4.73
C GLN A 222 11.72 13.96 3.80
N LEU A 223 12.44 14.92 4.35
CA LEU A 223 13.13 15.94 3.56
C LEU A 223 14.28 15.35 2.72
N VAL A 224 14.96 14.33 3.22
CA VAL A 224 15.99 13.62 2.47
C VAL A 224 15.38 12.86 1.29
N TYR A 225 14.24 12.19 1.47
CA TYR A 225 13.52 11.53 0.37
C TYR A 225 12.96 12.54 -0.64
N GLU A 226 12.41 13.65 -0.16
CA GLU A 226 11.89 14.71 -1.02
C GLU A 226 13.01 15.32 -1.86
N PHE A 227 14.15 15.66 -1.25
CA PHE A 227 15.36 16.10 -1.96
C PHE A 227 15.78 15.07 -3.02
N PHE A 228 15.81 13.78 -2.66
CA PHE A 228 16.21 12.71 -3.57
C PHE A 228 15.28 12.61 -4.78
N LEU A 229 13.98 12.67 -4.59
CA LEU A 229 13.03 12.68 -5.69
C LEU A 229 13.21 13.88 -6.60
N ARG A 230 13.37 15.09 -6.05
CA ARG A 230 13.59 16.30 -6.83
C ARG A 230 14.93 16.26 -7.58
N PHE A 231 15.96 15.72 -6.95
CA PHE A 231 17.25 15.46 -7.61
C PHE A 231 17.10 14.52 -8.80
N LEU A 232 16.39 13.40 -8.65
CA LEU A 232 16.13 12.46 -9.75
C LEU A 232 15.25 13.06 -10.86
N GLU A 233 14.30 13.91 -10.52
CA GLU A 233 13.31 14.50 -11.45
C GLU A 233 13.83 15.76 -12.14
N SER A 234 14.91 16.36 -11.63
CA SER A 234 15.49 17.58 -12.21
C SER A 234 15.82 17.39 -13.70
N GLY A 235 15.61 18.48 -14.47
CA GLY A 235 16.02 18.52 -15.89
C GLY A 235 17.53 18.44 -16.09
N ASP A 236 18.32 18.87 -15.09
CA ASP A 236 19.78 18.81 -15.11
C ASP A 236 20.34 17.43 -14.79
N PHE A 237 19.49 16.49 -14.34
CA PHE A 237 19.94 15.16 -13.94
C PHE A 237 20.41 14.34 -15.14
N GLN A 238 21.66 13.90 -15.12
CA GLN A 238 22.26 13.11 -16.19
C GLN A 238 22.49 11.64 -15.75
N PRO A 239 21.67 10.68 -16.26
CA PRO A 239 21.83 9.26 -15.90
C PRO A 239 23.19 8.69 -16.29
N SER A 240 23.85 9.24 -17.33
CA SER A 240 25.18 8.85 -17.79
C SER A 240 26.28 9.09 -16.75
N ILE A 241 26.14 10.13 -15.93
CA ILE A 241 27.05 10.45 -14.82
C ILE A 241 26.59 9.69 -13.57
N ALA A 242 25.33 9.78 -13.23
CA ALA A 242 24.74 9.20 -12.04
C ALA A 242 24.96 7.68 -11.91
N LYS A 243 25.03 6.92 -13.03
CA LYS A 243 25.28 5.46 -13.02
C LYS A 243 26.59 5.03 -12.38
N ARG A 244 27.55 5.95 -12.17
CA ARG A 244 28.80 5.67 -11.47
C ARG A 244 28.60 5.58 -9.95
N TYR A 245 27.56 6.22 -9.43
CA TYR A 245 27.26 6.36 -8.00
C TYR A 245 25.98 5.63 -7.59
N ILE A 246 24.94 5.68 -8.43
CA ILE A 246 23.72 4.87 -8.26
C ILE A 246 23.99 3.53 -8.93
N ASP A 247 24.67 2.66 -8.21
CA ASP A 247 25.07 1.33 -8.66
C ASP A 247 24.12 0.23 -8.12
N GLN A 248 24.45 -1.02 -8.41
CA GLN A 248 23.66 -2.17 -7.93
C GLN A 248 23.61 -2.25 -6.40
N LYS A 249 24.68 -1.89 -5.69
CA LYS A 249 24.75 -1.94 -4.23
C LYS A 249 23.84 -0.89 -3.60
N PHE A 250 23.85 0.33 -4.17
CA PHE A 250 22.99 1.41 -3.72
C PHE A 250 21.51 1.05 -3.89
N VAL A 251 21.14 0.54 -5.06
CA VAL A 251 19.74 0.13 -5.36
C VAL A 251 19.33 -1.07 -4.49
N LEU A 252 20.21 -2.02 -4.24
CA LEU A 252 19.89 -3.14 -3.34
C LEU A 252 19.53 -2.65 -1.95
N LYS A 253 20.32 -1.75 -1.38
CA LYS A 253 20.03 -1.15 -0.06
C LYS A 253 18.70 -0.40 -0.03
N LEU A 254 18.33 0.30 -1.12
CA LEU A 254 17.00 0.93 -1.22
C LEU A 254 15.88 -0.11 -1.25
N ILE A 255 16.08 -1.22 -1.97
CA ILE A 255 15.10 -2.31 -2.01
C ILE A 255 14.97 -2.97 -0.63
N GLU A 256 16.07 -3.16 0.11
CA GLU A 256 16.06 -3.69 1.47
C GLU A 256 15.27 -2.81 2.45
N LEU A 257 15.30 -1.48 2.27
CA LEU A 257 14.51 -0.54 3.07
C LEU A 257 13.00 -0.65 2.83
N SER A 258 12.54 -1.31 1.76
CA SER A 258 11.11 -1.52 1.52
C SER A 258 10.42 -2.38 2.58
N ASP A 259 11.16 -3.08 3.45
CA ASP A 259 10.63 -3.77 4.63
C ASP A 259 10.43 -2.85 5.86
N SER A 260 10.56 -1.54 5.70
CA SER A 260 10.28 -0.56 6.76
C SER A 260 8.83 -0.68 7.26
N GLU A 261 8.64 -0.59 8.57
CA GLU A 261 7.30 -0.59 9.18
C GLU A 261 6.55 0.74 8.94
N ASP A 262 7.28 1.84 8.67
CA ASP A 262 6.68 3.15 8.42
C ASP A 262 6.09 3.21 6.99
N PRO A 263 4.77 3.30 6.83
CA PRO A 263 4.13 3.33 5.51
C PRO A 263 4.52 4.56 4.70
N ARG A 264 4.84 5.68 5.36
CA ARG A 264 5.27 6.93 4.69
C ARG A 264 6.62 6.74 4.00
N GLU A 265 7.54 6.01 4.63
CA GLU A 265 8.83 5.68 4.05
C GLU A 265 8.68 4.75 2.85
N ARG A 266 7.84 3.72 2.97
CA ARG A 266 7.57 2.79 1.87
C ARG A 266 6.99 3.50 0.63
N ASP A 267 6.12 4.49 0.83
CA ASP A 267 5.55 5.27 -0.27
C ASP A 267 6.61 6.11 -1.01
N PHE A 268 7.50 6.76 -0.27
CA PHE A 268 8.65 7.46 -0.86
C PHE A 268 9.60 6.52 -1.59
N LEU A 269 9.90 5.35 -1.00
CA LEU A 269 10.74 4.32 -1.62
C LEU A 269 10.12 3.79 -2.92
N LYS A 270 8.82 3.51 -2.92
CA LYS A 270 8.07 3.11 -4.12
C LYS A 270 8.30 4.11 -5.26
N THR A 271 8.05 5.38 -4.99
CA THR A 271 8.20 6.44 -5.99
C THR A 271 9.64 6.57 -6.46
N THR A 272 10.61 6.56 -5.53
CA THR A 272 12.04 6.65 -5.82
C THR A 272 12.53 5.48 -6.67
N LEU A 273 12.20 4.25 -6.29
CA LEU A 273 12.57 3.03 -7.02
C LEU A 273 11.95 3.03 -8.43
N HIS A 274 10.71 3.49 -8.57
CA HIS A 274 10.06 3.61 -9.87
C HIS A 274 10.77 4.63 -10.78
N ARG A 275 11.21 5.79 -10.23
CA ARG A 275 12.00 6.78 -10.98
C ARG A 275 13.37 6.22 -11.40
N ILE A 276 14.06 5.52 -10.50
CA ILE A 276 15.33 4.85 -10.81
C ILE A 276 15.13 3.80 -11.90
N TYR A 277 14.10 2.98 -11.81
CA TYR A 277 13.77 1.98 -12.85
C TYR A 277 13.52 2.63 -14.21
N GLY A 278 12.86 3.78 -14.24
CA GLY A 278 12.62 4.55 -15.45
C GLY A 278 13.92 5.05 -16.10
N LYS A 279 14.80 5.66 -15.31
CA LYS A 279 16.01 6.35 -15.77
C LYS A 279 17.22 5.43 -16.05
N PHE A 280 17.33 4.29 -15.37
CA PHE A 280 18.52 3.41 -15.45
C PHE A 280 18.20 2.07 -16.10
N LEU A 281 18.24 2.02 -17.44
CA LEU A 281 17.94 0.81 -18.20
C LEU A 281 18.79 -0.40 -17.80
N GLY A 282 20.07 -0.18 -17.46
CA GLY A 282 21.02 -1.22 -17.06
C GLY A 282 20.71 -1.85 -15.69
N LEU A 283 19.95 -1.17 -14.82
CA LEU A 283 19.57 -1.67 -13.50
C LEU A 283 18.23 -2.40 -13.51
N ARG A 284 17.42 -2.30 -14.56
CA ARG A 284 16.07 -2.88 -14.61
C ARG A 284 16.03 -4.38 -14.34
N ALA A 285 16.89 -5.15 -15.01
CA ALA A 285 16.96 -6.60 -14.80
C ALA A 285 17.39 -6.95 -13.37
N TYR A 286 18.35 -6.20 -12.83
CA TYR A 286 18.81 -6.37 -11.46
C TYR A 286 17.70 -6.08 -10.44
N MET A 287 16.98 -4.97 -10.60
CA MET A 287 15.85 -4.60 -9.73
C MET A 287 14.75 -5.66 -9.76
N ARG A 288 14.30 -6.06 -10.96
CA ARG A 288 13.29 -7.13 -11.08
C ARG A 288 13.72 -8.42 -10.41
N LYS A 289 14.99 -8.82 -10.55
CA LYS A 289 15.53 -10.02 -9.89
C LYS A 289 15.43 -9.93 -8.37
N HIS A 290 15.83 -8.79 -7.78
CA HIS A 290 15.81 -8.62 -6.32
C HIS A 290 14.39 -8.53 -5.76
N ILE A 291 13.49 -7.80 -6.42
CA ILE A 291 12.05 -7.78 -6.08
C ILE A 291 11.46 -9.19 -6.15
N ASN A 292 11.80 -9.94 -7.21
CA ASN A 292 11.36 -11.33 -7.35
C ASN A 292 11.87 -12.23 -6.20
N ASN A 293 13.13 -12.05 -5.78
CA ASN A 293 13.67 -12.79 -4.64
C ASN A 293 12.93 -12.47 -3.34
N ILE A 294 12.55 -11.21 -3.10
CA ILE A 294 11.71 -10.83 -1.94
C ILE A 294 10.39 -11.59 -1.97
N PHE A 295 9.71 -11.65 -3.11
CA PHE A 295 8.47 -12.41 -3.22
C PHE A 295 8.66 -13.90 -3.00
N TYR A 296 9.73 -14.51 -3.50
CA TYR A 296 10.02 -15.92 -3.23
C TYR A 296 10.24 -16.19 -1.73
N THR A 297 11.05 -15.37 -1.07
CA THR A 297 11.26 -15.46 0.37
C THR A 297 9.95 -15.28 1.15
N PHE A 298 9.14 -14.31 0.73
CA PHE A 298 7.84 -14.04 1.34
C PHE A 298 6.86 -15.22 1.16
N ILE A 299 6.75 -15.81 -0.04
CA ILE A 299 5.80 -16.88 -0.31
C ILE A 299 6.19 -18.19 0.38
N TYR A 300 7.49 -18.53 0.37
CA TYR A 300 7.94 -19.88 0.69
C TYR A 300 8.69 -20.01 2.02
N GLU A 301 9.13 -18.89 2.61
CA GLU A 301 9.98 -18.94 3.81
C GLU A 301 9.37 -18.17 4.98
N THR A 302 9.11 -16.87 4.82
CA THR A 302 8.81 -15.99 5.96
C THR A 302 7.33 -15.66 6.13
N GLU A 303 6.55 -15.64 5.07
CA GLU A 303 5.19 -15.07 4.99
C GLU A 303 5.09 -13.65 5.60
N ARG A 304 6.23 -12.94 5.71
CA ARG A 304 6.32 -11.63 6.34
C ARG A 304 7.23 -10.69 5.55
N HIS A 305 6.70 -9.56 5.13
CA HIS A 305 7.41 -8.41 4.57
C HIS A 305 6.43 -7.23 4.48
N ASN A 306 6.84 -6.04 4.94
CA ASN A 306 5.93 -4.90 5.06
C ASN A 306 5.64 -4.22 3.71
N GLY A 307 6.55 -4.28 2.75
CA GLY A 307 6.48 -3.54 1.48
C GLY A 307 5.98 -4.33 0.28
N ILE A 308 5.23 -5.42 0.46
CA ILE A 308 4.74 -6.23 -0.68
C ILE A 308 3.80 -5.42 -1.57
N ALA A 309 2.88 -4.65 -0.99
CA ALA A 309 1.93 -3.82 -1.73
C ALA A 309 2.64 -2.78 -2.60
N GLU A 310 3.58 -2.04 -2.03
CA GLU A 310 4.34 -0.99 -2.73
C GLU A 310 5.24 -1.57 -3.85
N LEU A 311 5.84 -2.74 -3.61
CA LEU A 311 6.61 -3.44 -4.65
C LEU A 311 5.72 -3.94 -5.79
N LEU A 312 4.49 -4.39 -5.51
CA LEU A 312 3.49 -4.75 -6.52
C LEU A 312 3.02 -3.53 -7.32
N GLU A 313 2.85 -2.36 -6.69
CA GLU A 313 2.51 -1.11 -7.40
C GLU A 313 3.60 -0.72 -8.42
N ILE A 314 4.89 -0.82 -8.02
CA ILE A 314 6.00 -0.62 -8.96
C ILE A 314 5.90 -1.61 -10.13
N LEU A 315 5.65 -2.87 -9.82
CA LEU A 315 5.56 -3.92 -10.85
C LEU A 315 4.35 -3.75 -11.76
N GLY A 316 3.19 -3.34 -11.23
CA GLY A 316 2.02 -3.05 -12.04
C GLY A 316 2.31 -1.99 -13.11
N SER A 317 3.00 -0.92 -12.74
CA SER A 317 3.46 0.10 -13.69
C SER A 317 4.47 -0.46 -14.70
N ILE A 318 5.39 -1.33 -14.26
CA ILE A 318 6.37 -1.98 -15.14
C ILE A 318 5.70 -2.94 -16.12
N ILE A 319 4.74 -3.75 -15.66
CA ILE A 319 3.98 -4.70 -16.47
C ILE A 319 3.18 -3.96 -17.54
N ASN A 320 2.54 -2.86 -17.17
CA ASN A 320 1.84 -2.02 -18.13
C ASN A 320 2.78 -1.51 -19.25
N GLY A 321 4.04 -1.24 -18.94
CA GLY A 321 5.07 -0.84 -19.90
C GLY A 321 5.74 -1.98 -20.69
N PHE A 322 5.34 -3.25 -20.54
CA PHE A 322 5.95 -4.35 -21.29
C PHE A 322 5.63 -4.30 -22.78
N ALA A 323 6.66 -4.52 -23.58
CA ALA A 323 6.50 -4.67 -25.03
C ALA A 323 5.85 -6.02 -25.38
N LEU A 324 5.05 -6.02 -26.43
CA LEU A 324 4.42 -7.22 -26.99
C LEU A 324 5.28 -7.79 -28.15
N PRO A 325 5.30 -9.14 -28.31
CA PRO A 325 4.72 -10.16 -27.45
C PRO A 325 5.46 -10.30 -26.10
N LEU A 326 4.75 -10.78 -25.08
CA LEU A 326 5.36 -11.03 -23.76
C LEU A 326 6.48 -12.08 -23.86
N LYS A 327 7.58 -11.80 -23.15
CA LYS A 327 8.68 -12.78 -23.04
C LYS A 327 8.30 -13.93 -22.12
N GLU A 328 8.88 -15.11 -22.33
CA GLU A 328 8.65 -16.28 -21.48
C GLU A 328 9.05 -16.05 -20.01
N GLU A 329 10.07 -15.22 -19.76
CA GLU A 329 10.42 -14.82 -18.38
C GLU A 329 9.26 -14.10 -17.65
N HIS A 330 8.48 -13.28 -18.38
CA HIS A 330 7.33 -12.57 -17.82
C HIS A 330 6.16 -13.50 -17.53
N LYS A 331 5.88 -14.45 -18.45
CA LYS A 331 4.83 -15.48 -18.22
C LYS A 331 5.19 -16.38 -17.05
N THR A 332 6.44 -16.78 -16.94
CA THR A 332 6.95 -17.55 -15.80
C THR A 332 6.82 -16.77 -14.49
N PHE A 333 7.11 -15.46 -14.51
CA PHE A 333 6.92 -14.61 -13.34
C PHE A 333 5.45 -14.56 -12.90
N LEU A 334 4.50 -14.37 -13.83
CA LEU A 334 3.08 -14.43 -13.52
C LEU A 334 2.72 -15.75 -12.81
N LEU A 335 3.02 -16.88 -13.44
CA LEU A 335 2.54 -18.19 -12.97
C LEU A 335 3.30 -18.72 -11.74
N ARG A 336 4.58 -18.37 -11.57
CA ARG A 336 5.44 -18.87 -10.51
C ARG A 336 5.58 -17.96 -9.30
N VAL A 337 5.23 -16.69 -9.44
CA VAL A 337 5.37 -15.68 -8.38
C VAL A 337 4.04 -15.00 -8.08
N LEU A 338 3.43 -14.29 -9.04
CA LEU A 338 2.21 -13.52 -8.77
C LEU A 338 1.04 -14.43 -8.35
N ILE A 339 0.79 -15.50 -9.07
CA ILE A 339 -0.30 -16.42 -8.71
C ILE A 339 -0.06 -17.10 -7.34
N PRO A 340 1.13 -17.61 -7.00
CA PRO A 340 1.39 -18.13 -5.65
C PRO A 340 1.27 -17.14 -4.50
N LEU A 341 1.40 -15.82 -4.72
CA LEU A 341 1.15 -14.80 -3.70
C LEU A 341 -0.27 -14.87 -3.11
N HIS A 342 -1.25 -15.35 -3.87
CA HIS A 342 -2.62 -15.56 -3.39
C HIS A 342 -2.74 -16.63 -2.27
N LYS A 343 -1.71 -17.44 -2.05
CA LYS A 343 -1.73 -18.49 -1.01
C LYS A 343 -1.47 -17.93 0.39
N VAL A 344 -0.74 -16.83 0.49
CA VAL A 344 -0.29 -16.27 1.77
C VAL A 344 -1.48 -15.78 2.60
N LYS A 345 -1.39 -15.90 3.92
CA LYS A 345 -2.47 -15.55 4.85
C LYS A 345 -2.80 -14.05 4.83
N SER A 346 -1.77 -13.21 4.78
CA SER A 346 -1.90 -11.74 4.77
C SER A 346 -2.27 -11.14 3.41
N LEU A 347 -2.99 -11.88 2.56
CA LEU A 347 -3.39 -11.42 1.21
C LEU A 347 -4.15 -10.09 1.25
N SER A 348 -4.96 -9.84 2.27
CA SER A 348 -5.77 -8.62 2.43
C SER A 348 -4.95 -7.32 2.33
N VAL A 349 -3.68 -7.36 2.76
CA VAL A 349 -2.81 -6.18 2.80
C VAL A 349 -2.40 -5.69 1.39
N TYR A 350 -2.34 -6.61 0.40
CA TYR A 350 -1.80 -6.30 -0.94
C TYR A 350 -2.65 -6.86 -2.10
N HIS A 351 -3.82 -7.40 -1.81
CA HIS A 351 -4.67 -8.02 -2.84
C HIS A 351 -5.04 -7.07 -3.99
N PRO A 352 -5.43 -5.80 -3.75
CA PRO A 352 -5.79 -4.90 -4.86
C PRO A 352 -4.63 -4.69 -5.85
N GLN A 353 -3.40 -4.54 -5.35
CA GLN A 353 -2.22 -4.36 -6.18
C GLN A 353 -1.87 -5.64 -6.94
N LEU A 354 -2.08 -6.79 -6.31
CA LEU A 354 -1.84 -8.09 -6.93
C LEU A 354 -2.84 -8.36 -8.05
N ALA A 355 -4.14 -8.16 -7.81
CA ALA A 355 -5.20 -8.31 -8.80
C ALA A 355 -4.96 -7.41 -10.00
N TYR A 356 -4.62 -6.13 -9.76
CA TYR A 356 -4.24 -5.22 -10.84
C TYR A 356 -3.08 -5.76 -11.69
N CYS A 357 -2.02 -6.29 -11.06
CA CYS A 357 -0.90 -6.88 -11.79
C CYS A 357 -1.33 -8.06 -12.66
N VAL A 358 -2.21 -8.93 -12.15
CA VAL A 358 -2.73 -10.09 -12.89
C VAL A 358 -3.54 -9.63 -14.08
N VAL A 359 -4.49 -8.72 -13.91
CA VAL A 359 -5.33 -8.16 -14.98
C VAL A 359 -4.45 -7.53 -16.08
N GLN A 360 -3.42 -6.75 -15.70
CA GLN A 360 -2.50 -6.15 -16.67
C GLN A 360 -1.75 -7.17 -17.52
N PHE A 361 -1.47 -8.38 -17.01
CA PHE A 361 -0.91 -9.46 -17.80
C PHE A 361 -1.94 -10.03 -18.78
N LEU A 362 -3.18 -10.21 -18.36
CA LEU A 362 -4.25 -10.79 -19.16
C LEU A 362 -4.68 -9.87 -20.32
N GLU A 363 -4.69 -8.55 -20.09
CA GLU A 363 -4.91 -7.55 -21.14
C GLU A 363 -3.83 -7.61 -22.23
N LYS A 364 -2.60 -8.01 -21.88
CA LYS A 364 -1.49 -8.10 -22.84
C LYS A 364 -1.42 -9.44 -23.55
N ASP A 365 -1.83 -10.51 -22.92
CA ASP A 365 -1.82 -11.86 -23.52
C ASP A 365 -3.02 -12.65 -22.97
N PRO A 366 -4.17 -12.61 -23.68
CA PRO A 366 -5.39 -13.33 -23.30
C PRO A 366 -5.20 -14.84 -23.12
N THR A 367 -4.21 -15.45 -23.80
CA THR A 367 -3.94 -16.90 -23.67
C THR A 367 -3.51 -17.33 -22.27
N LEU A 368 -3.11 -16.38 -21.41
CA LEU A 368 -2.75 -16.62 -20.03
C LEU A 368 -3.96 -16.75 -19.11
N THR A 369 -5.17 -16.42 -19.59
CA THR A 369 -6.39 -16.42 -18.77
C THR A 369 -6.74 -17.82 -18.28
N GLU A 370 -6.67 -18.84 -19.14
CA GLU A 370 -6.96 -20.22 -18.74
C GLU A 370 -6.03 -20.71 -17.60
N PRO A 371 -4.67 -20.68 -17.73
CA PRO A 371 -3.79 -21.12 -16.67
C PRO A 371 -3.90 -20.28 -15.38
N VAL A 372 -4.22 -19.00 -15.47
CA VAL A 372 -4.44 -18.12 -14.30
C VAL A 372 -5.69 -18.53 -13.55
N ILE A 373 -6.86 -18.60 -14.22
CA ILE A 373 -8.14 -18.98 -13.59
C ILE A 373 -8.05 -20.37 -12.96
N LEU A 374 -7.51 -21.35 -13.69
CA LEU A 374 -7.36 -22.72 -13.15
C LEU A 374 -6.44 -22.76 -11.93
N SER A 375 -5.39 -21.95 -11.90
CA SER A 375 -4.49 -21.87 -10.75
C SER A 375 -5.15 -21.19 -9.55
N LEU A 376 -5.89 -20.11 -9.73
CA LEU A 376 -6.66 -19.45 -8.68
C LEU A 376 -7.74 -20.38 -8.11
N LEU A 377 -8.47 -21.10 -8.97
CA LEU A 377 -9.43 -22.12 -8.53
C LEU A 377 -8.77 -23.23 -7.70
N LYS A 378 -7.54 -23.63 -8.03
CA LYS A 378 -6.75 -24.59 -7.26
C LYS A 378 -6.36 -24.05 -5.88
N PHE A 379 -6.12 -22.74 -5.77
CA PHE A 379 -5.74 -22.06 -4.53
C PHE A 379 -6.94 -21.53 -3.74
N TRP A 380 -8.15 -21.86 -4.17
CA TRP A 380 -9.39 -21.39 -3.53
C TRP A 380 -9.36 -21.61 -2.02
N PRO A 381 -9.58 -20.57 -1.20
CA PRO A 381 -9.60 -20.69 0.25
C PRO A 381 -10.79 -21.55 0.71
N LYS A 382 -10.56 -22.48 1.64
CA LYS A 382 -11.61 -23.42 2.11
C LYS A 382 -12.25 -22.99 3.42
N VAL A 383 -11.57 -22.16 4.21
CA VAL A 383 -11.95 -21.87 5.60
C VAL A 383 -11.87 -20.37 5.95
N HIS A 384 -11.63 -19.50 4.97
CA HIS A 384 -11.42 -18.08 5.20
C HIS A 384 -12.35 -17.25 4.29
N SER A 385 -13.53 -16.92 4.78
CA SER A 385 -14.57 -16.24 3.99
C SER A 385 -14.18 -14.85 3.46
N PRO A 386 -13.50 -13.98 4.21
CA PRO A 386 -13.01 -12.71 3.66
C PRO A 386 -12.09 -12.92 2.44
N LYS A 387 -11.24 -13.94 2.49
CA LYS A 387 -10.36 -14.27 1.36
C LYS A 387 -11.15 -14.84 0.17
N GLU A 388 -12.24 -15.59 0.39
CA GLU A 388 -13.13 -16.02 -0.69
C GLU A 388 -13.77 -14.82 -1.39
N VAL A 389 -14.19 -13.78 -0.64
CA VAL A 389 -14.74 -12.54 -1.22
C VAL A 389 -13.69 -11.83 -2.07
N MET A 390 -12.42 -11.77 -1.62
CA MET A 390 -11.33 -11.18 -2.42
C MET A 390 -11.14 -11.92 -3.74
N PHE A 391 -11.13 -13.26 -3.72
CA PHE A 391 -11.05 -14.06 -4.94
C PHE A 391 -12.24 -13.82 -5.87
N LEU A 392 -13.44 -13.68 -5.33
CA LEU A 392 -14.61 -13.32 -6.13
C LEU A 392 -14.46 -11.93 -6.77
N ASN A 393 -13.95 -10.94 -6.04
CA ASN A 393 -13.68 -9.61 -6.60
C ASN A 393 -12.69 -9.70 -7.77
N GLU A 394 -11.57 -10.39 -7.58
CA GLU A 394 -10.55 -10.55 -8.62
C GLU A 394 -11.06 -11.32 -9.85
N PHE A 395 -11.86 -12.37 -9.65
CA PHE A 395 -12.45 -13.06 -10.78
C PHE A 395 -13.40 -12.18 -11.60
N GLU A 396 -14.14 -11.27 -10.96
CA GLU A 396 -14.96 -10.30 -11.70
C GLU A 396 -14.08 -9.38 -12.54
N GLU A 397 -13.00 -8.81 -11.97
CA GLU A 397 -12.04 -7.99 -12.71
C GLU A 397 -11.36 -8.75 -13.88
N ILE A 398 -11.07 -10.04 -13.71
CA ILE A 398 -10.54 -10.90 -14.78
C ILE A 398 -11.62 -11.12 -15.86
N LEU A 399 -12.86 -11.35 -15.46
CA LEU A 399 -13.97 -11.57 -16.41
C LEU A 399 -14.35 -10.32 -17.18
N ASP A 400 -14.11 -9.12 -16.64
CA ASP A 400 -14.34 -7.86 -17.35
C ASP A 400 -13.42 -7.67 -18.57
N VAL A 401 -12.25 -8.32 -18.55
CA VAL A 401 -11.27 -8.23 -19.64
C VAL A 401 -11.13 -9.52 -20.46
N ILE A 402 -11.86 -10.58 -20.12
CA ILE A 402 -11.72 -11.89 -20.77
C ILE A 402 -12.30 -11.90 -22.17
N GLU A 403 -11.61 -12.53 -23.11
CA GLU A 403 -12.14 -12.79 -24.44
C GLU A 403 -13.16 -13.96 -24.40
N PRO A 404 -14.25 -13.92 -25.20
CA PRO A 404 -15.27 -14.98 -25.22
C PRO A 404 -14.70 -16.37 -25.53
N THR A 405 -13.66 -16.46 -26.34
CA THR A 405 -12.97 -17.71 -26.68
C THR A 405 -12.22 -18.31 -25.49
N GLU A 406 -11.59 -17.48 -24.66
CA GLU A 406 -10.90 -17.92 -23.46
C GLU A 406 -11.92 -18.24 -22.33
N PHE A 407 -13.04 -17.50 -22.26
CA PHE A 407 -14.14 -17.78 -21.34
C PHE A 407 -14.68 -19.20 -21.51
N GLN A 408 -14.87 -19.66 -22.76
CA GLN A 408 -15.39 -21.00 -23.03
C GLN A 408 -14.49 -22.11 -22.48
N LYS A 409 -13.17 -21.89 -22.36
CA LYS A 409 -12.23 -22.88 -21.81
C LYS A 409 -12.37 -23.05 -20.29
N VAL A 410 -12.77 -21.98 -19.60
CA VAL A 410 -12.76 -21.92 -18.13
C VAL A 410 -14.17 -21.88 -17.50
N MET A 411 -15.22 -21.66 -18.28
CA MET A 411 -16.58 -21.47 -17.76
C MET A 411 -17.06 -22.64 -16.88
N VAL A 412 -16.75 -23.88 -17.23
CA VAL A 412 -17.25 -25.04 -16.46
C VAL A 412 -16.65 -25.08 -15.05
N PRO A 413 -15.31 -25.14 -14.85
CA PRO A 413 -14.72 -25.14 -13.51
C PRO A 413 -15.03 -23.86 -12.72
N LEU A 414 -15.09 -22.70 -13.38
CA LEU A 414 -15.43 -21.43 -12.76
C LEU A 414 -16.85 -21.44 -12.21
N PHE A 415 -17.86 -21.79 -13.02
CA PHE A 415 -19.25 -21.77 -12.58
C PHE A 415 -19.57 -22.89 -11.60
N GLN A 416 -18.84 -24.01 -11.63
CA GLN A 416 -18.91 -24.99 -10.55
C GLN A 416 -18.47 -24.41 -9.19
N GLN A 417 -17.43 -23.57 -9.19
CA GLN A 417 -16.99 -22.88 -7.97
C GLN A 417 -17.99 -21.81 -7.56
N LEU A 418 -18.51 -21.01 -8.49
CA LEU A 418 -19.55 -20.01 -8.21
C LEU A 418 -20.82 -20.64 -7.63
N ALA A 419 -21.25 -21.81 -8.13
CA ALA A 419 -22.37 -22.56 -7.55
C ALA A 419 -22.13 -22.99 -6.09
N ARG A 420 -20.88 -23.30 -5.73
CA ARG A 420 -20.50 -23.57 -4.32
C ARG A 420 -20.56 -22.28 -3.50
N CYS A 421 -20.08 -21.17 -4.03
CA CYS A 421 -20.11 -19.86 -3.35
C CYS A 421 -21.54 -19.38 -3.11
N VAL A 422 -22.44 -19.50 -4.09
CA VAL A 422 -23.87 -19.20 -3.92
C VAL A 422 -24.51 -20.06 -2.82
N SER A 423 -23.99 -21.27 -2.62
CA SER A 423 -24.45 -22.20 -1.55
C SER A 423 -23.66 -22.04 -0.24
N SER A 424 -22.81 -21.03 -0.12
CA SER A 424 -22.03 -20.79 1.10
C SER A 424 -22.96 -20.39 2.25
N PRO A 425 -22.74 -20.92 3.48
CA PRO A 425 -23.43 -20.46 4.67
C PRO A 425 -23.04 -19.02 5.07
N HIS A 426 -21.93 -18.51 4.58
CA HIS A 426 -21.48 -17.14 4.81
C HIS A 426 -22.13 -16.21 3.79
N PHE A 427 -23.00 -15.31 4.28
CA PHE A 427 -23.87 -14.49 3.42
C PHE A 427 -23.09 -13.58 2.46
N GLN A 428 -21.95 -12.98 2.88
CA GLN A 428 -21.15 -12.11 2.03
C GLN A 428 -20.54 -12.87 0.83
N VAL A 429 -20.14 -14.12 1.02
CA VAL A 429 -19.64 -14.97 -0.09
C VAL A 429 -20.76 -15.28 -1.06
N ALA A 430 -21.95 -15.68 -0.55
CA ALA A 430 -23.09 -15.99 -1.37
C ALA A 430 -23.60 -14.77 -2.15
N GLU A 431 -23.73 -13.64 -1.47
CA GLU A 431 -24.13 -12.35 -2.05
C GLU A 431 -23.14 -11.90 -3.12
N ARG A 432 -21.84 -11.93 -2.83
CA ARG A 432 -20.80 -11.51 -3.77
C ARG A 432 -20.80 -12.38 -5.05
N ALA A 433 -21.02 -13.69 -4.89
CA ALA A 433 -21.15 -14.59 -6.03
C ALA A 433 -22.38 -14.29 -6.87
N LEU A 434 -23.46 -13.77 -6.29
CA LEU A 434 -24.67 -13.37 -7.02
C LEU A 434 -24.49 -12.05 -7.78
N TYR A 435 -23.58 -11.16 -7.37
CA TYR A 435 -23.32 -9.88 -8.05
C TYR A 435 -22.81 -10.03 -9.48
N TYR A 436 -22.26 -11.16 -9.87
CA TYR A 436 -21.85 -11.45 -11.26
C TYR A 436 -23.01 -11.28 -12.25
N TRP A 437 -24.26 -11.52 -11.81
CA TRP A 437 -25.44 -11.31 -12.64
C TRP A 437 -25.82 -9.84 -12.83
N ASN A 438 -25.21 -8.91 -12.08
CA ASN A 438 -25.42 -7.48 -12.24
C ASN A 438 -24.44 -6.84 -13.26
N ASN A 439 -23.40 -7.56 -13.65
CA ASN A 439 -22.42 -7.12 -14.63
C ASN A 439 -22.91 -7.46 -16.05
N GLU A 440 -23.12 -6.42 -16.87
CA GLU A 440 -23.71 -6.57 -18.21
C GLU A 440 -22.84 -7.43 -19.15
N TYR A 441 -21.50 -7.28 -19.08
CA TYR A 441 -20.60 -8.05 -19.91
C TYR A 441 -20.59 -9.53 -19.50
N ILE A 442 -20.48 -9.80 -18.22
CA ILE A 442 -20.54 -11.18 -17.69
C ILE A 442 -21.89 -11.82 -18.02
N MET A 443 -22.99 -11.06 -17.93
CA MET A 443 -24.31 -11.53 -18.32
C MET A 443 -24.41 -11.89 -19.81
N SER A 444 -23.76 -11.12 -20.68
CA SER A 444 -23.68 -11.49 -22.10
C SER A 444 -22.94 -12.80 -22.29
N LEU A 445 -21.77 -12.99 -21.65
CA LEU A 445 -21.02 -14.24 -21.70
C LEU A 445 -21.83 -15.45 -21.18
N ILE A 446 -22.57 -15.26 -20.09
CA ILE A 446 -23.45 -16.29 -19.51
C ILE A 446 -24.57 -16.62 -20.50
N SER A 447 -25.22 -15.63 -21.11
CA SER A 447 -26.31 -15.79 -22.05
C SER A 447 -25.88 -16.56 -23.30
N ASP A 448 -24.73 -16.23 -23.86
CA ASP A 448 -24.17 -16.89 -25.04
C ASP A 448 -23.81 -18.38 -24.76
N ASN A 449 -23.55 -18.71 -23.51
CA ASN A 449 -23.16 -20.05 -23.07
C ASN A 449 -24.19 -20.68 -22.11
N ALA A 450 -25.44 -20.22 -22.12
CA ALA A 450 -26.48 -20.62 -21.16
C ALA A 450 -26.73 -22.13 -21.13
N VAL A 451 -26.64 -22.81 -22.27
CA VAL A 451 -26.83 -24.27 -22.37
C VAL A 451 -25.86 -25.04 -21.45
N VAL A 452 -24.64 -24.54 -21.26
CA VAL A 452 -23.61 -25.17 -20.40
C VAL A 452 -23.70 -24.65 -18.96
N ILE A 453 -23.88 -23.34 -18.79
CA ILE A 453 -23.80 -22.68 -17.46
C ILE A 453 -25.10 -22.93 -16.66
N LEU A 454 -26.25 -22.85 -17.27
CA LEU A 454 -27.52 -22.97 -16.55
C LEU A 454 -27.68 -24.31 -15.81
N PRO A 455 -27.34 -25.47 -16.37
CA PRO A 455 -27.43 -26.75 -15.65
C PRO A 455 -26.48 -26.80 -14.42
N ILE A 456 -25.40 -26.07 -14.44
CA ILE A 456 -24.41 -26.00 -13.31
C ILE A 456 -24.97 -25.11 -12.19
N MET A 457 -25.54 -23.95 -12.54
CA MET A 457 -25.93 -22.91 -11.58
C MET A 457 -27.33 -23.13 -11.02
N PHE A 458 -28.28 -23.59 -11.84
CA PHE A 458 -29.71 -23.67 -11.49
C PHE A 458 -29.95 -24.48 -10.19
N PRO A 459 -29.34 -25.64 -9.95
CA PRO A 459 -29.60 -26.40 -8.72
C PRO A 459 -29.21 -25.62 -7.45
N ALA A 460 -28.09 -24.86 -7.51
CA ALA A 460 -27.66 -24.02 -6.41
C ALA A 460 -28.59 -22.83 -6.19
N LEU A 461 -28.91 -22.09 -7.25
CA LEU A 461 -29.82 -20.94 -7.21
C LEU A 461 -31.22 -21.33 -6.70
N TYR A 462 -31.81 -22.41 -7.25
CA TYR A 462 -33.13 -22.89 -6.84
C TYR A 462 -33.19 -23.32 -5.38
N ARG A 463 -32.16 -24.07 -4.89
CA ARG A 463 -32.09 -24.50 -3.50
C ARG A 463 -31.97 -23.32 -2.54
N ASN A 464 -31.07 -22.40 -2.84
CA ASN A 464 -30.75 -21.30 -1.93
C ASN A 464 -31.79 -20.19 -1.95
N SER A 465 -32.53 -19.98 -3.07
CA SER A 465 -33.68 -19.07 -3.11
C SER A 465 -34.81 -19.48 -2.14
N LYS A 466 -34.89 -20.75 -1.76
CA LYS A 466 -35.90 -21.26 -0.82
C LYS A 466 -35.39 -21.46 0.60
N ASN A 467 -34.13 -21.91 0.75
CA ASN A 467 -33.63 -22.48 2.00
C ASN A 467 -32.46 -21.71 2.60
N HIS A 468 -31.94 -20.66 1.95
CA HIS A 468 -30.86 -19.87 2.55
C HIS A 468 -31.40 -19.12 3.77
N TRP A 469 -30.63 -19.12 4.87
CA TRP A 469 -31.02 -18.50 6.13
C TRP A 469 -31.13 -16.97 6.03
N ASN A 470 -30.29 -16.33 5.20
CA ASN A 470 -30.38 -14.91 4.88
C ASN A 470 -31.23 -14.78 3.59
N LYS A 471 -32.43 -14.20 3.72
CA LYS A 471 -33.42 -14.04 2.64
C LYS A 471 -33.26 -12.69 1.97
#